data_f7b5cba64109fd7de5fdc82c3b61598a
#
_entry.id   f7b5cba64109fd7de5fdc82c3b61598a
#
_cell.length_a   1.000
_cell.length_b   1.000
_cell.length_c   1.000
_cell.angle_alpha   90.00
_cell.angle_beta   90.00
_cell.angle_gamma   90.00
#
_symmetry.space_group_name_H-M   'P 1'
#
loop_
_entity.id
_entity.type
_entity.pdbx_description
1 polymer ?
#
loop_
_entity_poly.entity_id
_entity_poly.type
_entity_poly.pdbx_seq_one_letter_code
_entity_poly.pdbx_strand_id
1 'polypeptide(L)'
;MVDSNVVFDSVRRGYTNLSDASNEEIIDYFSSIDADEMVGHISNIKGIVFEHIISDALNEQGLEASLFEMTNHPISDICINDLGEIQLKATDSDYYIENTLNLHDDVPIIATSEVANSVDSDMVIDSGVNNTDLTDLVANSLDGVDCSDATDAITDSVSDTLGESVSDTLADSISPIPISKTGFIIAGIKLLFGLF
;
A
#
# COMPACT_ATOMS: atom_id res chain seq x y z
N MET A 1 4.79 10.16 -8.32
CA MET A 1 3.41 10.64 -8.60
C MET A 1 2.64 9.40 -9.03
N VAL A 2 1.70 8.93 -8.20
CA VAL A 2 0.88 7.75 -8.54
C VAL A 2 -0.02 8.16 -9.70
N ASP A 3 0.05 7.44 -10.82
CA ASP A 3 -0.76 7.68 -12.01
C ASP A 3 -2.22 7.28 -11.71
N SER A 4 -3.20 8.06 -12.17
CA SER A 4 -4.63 7.71 -12.11
C SER A 4 -4.96 6.36 -12.75
N ASN A 5 -4.01 5.77 -13.50
CA ASN A 5 -4.12 4.44 -14.09
C ASN A 5 -3.72 3.28 -13.16
N VAL A 6 -3.24 3.55 -11.93
CA VAL A 6 -2.76 2.48 -11.02
C VAL A 6 -3.78 1.36 -10.81
N VAL A 7 -5.09 1.67 -10.77
CA VAL A 7 -6.15 0.66 -10.62
C VAL A 7 -6.21 -0.25 -11.85
N PHE A 8 -6.21 0.34 -13.05
CA PHE A 8 -6.27 -0.44 -14.30
C PHE A 8 -5.00 -1.28 -14.52
N ASP A 9 -3.83 -0.75 -14.17
CA ASP A 9 -2.57 -1.48 -14.24
C ASP A 9 -2.55 -2.63 -13.22
N SER A 10 -3.13 -2.42 -12.03
CA SER A 10 -3.32 -3.47 -11.03
C SER A 10 -4.27 -4.57 -11.52
N VAL A 11 -5.34 -4.21 -12.24
CA VAL A 11 -6.22 -5.18 -12.88
C VAL A 11 -5.46 -5.99 -13.92
N ARG A 12 -4.70 -5.34 -14.82
CA ARG A 12 -3.90 -6.03 -15.85
C ARG A 12 -2.89 -7.01 -15.23
N ARG A 13 -2.31 -6.64 -14.10
CA ARG A 13 -1.37 -7.50 -13.37
C ARG A 13 -2.06 -8.68 -12.68
N GLY A 14 -3.22 -8.46 -12.07
CA GLY A 14 -3.93 -9.47 -11.27
C GLY A 14 -4.84 -10.40 -12.07
N TYR A 15 -5.28 -9.99 -13.26
CA TYR A 15 -6.27 -10.71 -14.07
C TYR A 15 -5.71 -11.07 -15.43
N THR A 16 -5.29 -12.32 -15.59
CA THR A 16 -4.66 -12.81 -16.82
C THR A 16 -5.53 -12.61 -18.06
N ASN A 17 -6.85 -12.70 -17.92
CA ASN A 17 -7.80 -12.49 -19.02
C ASN A 17 -7.98 -11.01 -19.39
N LEU A 18 -7.46 -10.08 -18.60
CA LEU A 18 -7.51 -8.63 -18.81
C LEU A 18 -6.12 -8.01 -18.97
N SER A 19 -5.06 -8.81 -19.10
CA SER A 19 -3.67 -8.33 -19.15
C SER A 19 -3.40 -7.31 -20.25
N ASP A 20 -4.09 -7.42 -21.39
CA ASP A 20 -3.95 -6.53 -22.55
C ASP A 20 -5.19 -5.64 -22.77
N ALA A 21 -6.15 -5.65 -21.83
CA ALA A 21 -7.42 -4.92 -21.99
C ALA A 21 -7.23 -3.40 -21.84
N SER A 22 -7.98 -2.62 -22.60
CA SER A 22 -8.11 -1.18 -22.41
C SER A 22 -8.87 -0.85 -21.13
N ASN A 23 -8.80 0.40 -20.67
CA ASN A 23 -9.55 0.82 -19.48
C ASN A 23 -11.07 0.65 -19.68
N GLU A 24 -11.58 0.97 -20.87
CA GLU A 24 -12.99 0.79 -21.22
C GLU A 24 -13.40 -0.69 -21.16
N GLU A 25 -12.58 -1.60 -21.70
CA GLU A 25 -12.86 -3.04 -21.65
C GLU A 25 -12.86 -3.58 -20.22
N ILE A 26 -11.98 -3.04 -19.34
CA ILE A 26 -11.95 -3.37 -17.91
C ILE A 26 -13.24 -2.89 -17.23
N ILE A 27 -13.66 -1.64 -17.46
CA ILE A 27 -14.91 -1.08 -16.92
C ILE A 27 -16.11 -1.90 -17.40
N ASP A 28 -16.20 -2.21 -18.67
CA ASP A 28 -17.28 -3.02 -19.25
C ASP A 28 -17.33 -4.43 -18.62
N TYR A 29 -16.15 -5.04 -18.40
CA TYR A 29 -16.07 -6.35 -17.76
C TYR A 29 -16.65 -6.30 -16.34
N PHE A 30 -16.20 -5.37 -15.48
CA PHE A 30 -16.65 -5.27 -14.10
C PHE A 30 -18.10 -4.79 -13.98
N SER A 31 -18.59 -3.95 -14.89
CA SER A 31 -20.01 -3.56 -14.96
C SER A 31 -20.96 -4.73 -15.20
N SER A 32 -20.47 -5.85 -15.70
CA SER A 32 -21.25 -7.07 -15.93
C SER A 32 -21.29 -8.05 -14.76
N ILE A 33 -20.51 -7.77 -13.68
CA ILE A 33 -20.37 -8.64 -12.53
C ILE A 33 -21.47 -8.33 -11.51
N ASP A 34 -22.03 -9.37 -10.87
CA ASP A 34 -23.02 -9.20 -9.81
C ASP A 34 -22.42 -8.52 -8.58
N ALA A 35 -23.20 -7.67 -7.90
CA ALA A 35 -22.75 -6.87 -6.78
C ALA A 35 -22.12 -7.70 -5.63
N ASP A 36 -22.62 -8.91 -5.38
CA ASP A 36 -22.08 -9.79 -4.33
C ASP A 36 -20.69 -10.32 -4.68
N GLU A 37 -20.40 -10.56 -5.96
CA GLU A 37 -19.08 -10.99 -6.44
C GLU A 37 -18.10 -9.80 -6.52
N MET A 38 -18.62 -8.60 -6.83
CA MET A 38 -17.83 -7.38 -6.97
C MET A 38 -17.05 -7.03 -5.69
N VAL A 39 -17.60 -7.30 -4.50
CA VAL A 39 -16.92 -7.10 -3.22
C VAL A 39 -15.57 -7.85 -3.15
N GLY A 40 -15.56 -9.08 -3.64
CA GLY A 40 -14.33 -9.89 -3.69
C GLY A 40 -13.31 -9.34 -4.68
N HIS A 41 -13.77 -8.87 -5.83
CA HIS A 41 -12.92 -8.26 -6.85
C HIS A 41 -12.30 -6.94 -6.34
N ILE A 42 -13.10 -6.05 -5.76
CA ILE A 42 -12.61 -4.81 -5.14
C ILE A 42 -11.53 -5.11 -4.09
N SER A 43 -11.78 -6.08 -3.21
CA SER A 43 -10.81 -6.46 -2.18
C SER A 43 -9.49 -6.98 -2.75
N ASN A 44 -9.55 -7.79 -3.82
CA ASN A 44 -8.35 -8.31 -4.48
C ASN A 44 -7.56 -7.20 -5.21
N ILE A 45 -8.26 -6.37 -5.99
CA ILE A 45 -7.65 -5.27 -6.75
C ILE A 45 -7.04 -4.25 -5.79
N LYS A 46 -7.72 -3.92 -4.69
CA LYS A 46 -7.24 -3.03 -3.64
C LYS A 46 -5.88 -3.49 -3.08
N GLY A 47 -5.71 -4.79 -2.83
CA GLY A 47 -4.43 -5.34 -2.40
C GLY A 47 -3.31 -5.05 -3.40
N ILE A 48 -3.56 -5.28 -4.69
CA ILE A 48 -2.58 -5.05 -5.75
C ILE A 48 -2.29 -3.55 -5.93
N VAL A 49 -3.30 -2.69 -5.85
CA VAL A 49 -3.13 -1.22 -5.87
C VAL A 49 -2.24 -0.77 -4.72
N PHE A 50 -2.47 -1.29 -3.52
CA PHE A 50 -1.65 -0.98 -2.35
C PHE A 50 -0.19 -1.40 -2.55
N GLU A 51 0.06 -2.59 -3.11
CA GLU A 51 1.40 -3.04 -3.45
C GLU A 51 2.12 -2.06 -4.40
N HIS A 52 1.44 -1.57 -5.44
CA HIS A 52 2.00 -0.60 -6.38
C HIS A 52 2.32 0.73 -5.70
N ILE A 53 1.38 1.28 -4.93
CA ILE A 53 1.56 2.56 -4.21
C ILE A 53 2.77 2.49 -3.27
N ILE A 54 2.89 1.41 -2.49
CA ILE A 54 4.01 1.25 -1.54
C ILE A 54 5.34 1.04 -2.28
N SER A 55 5.35 0.21 -3.33
CA SER A 55 6.55 0.00 -4.14
C SER A 55 7.06 1.30 -4.74
N ASP A 56 6.17 2.11 -5.33
CA ASP A 56 6.52 3.39 -5.93
C ASP A 56 7.05 4.37 -4.88
N ALA A 57 6.36 4.48 -3.73
CA ALA A 57 6.78 5.33 -2.62
C ALA A 57 8.17 4.95 -2.08
N LEU A 58 8.47 3.67 -1.96
CA LEU A 58 9.79 3.18 -1.54
C LEU A 58 10.88 3.49 -2.58
N ASN A 59 10.56 3.27 -3.86
CA ASN A 59 11.50 3.57 -4.96
C ASN A 59 11.77 5.06 -5.12
N GLU A 60 10.78 5.95 -4.94
CA GLU A 60 10.96 7.41 -4.93
C GLU A 60 11.90 7.86 -3.81
N GLN A 61 12.05 7.07 -2.75
CA GLN A 61 12.99 7.31 -1.64
C GLN A 61 14.40 6.75 -1.88
N GLY A 62 14.62 6.11 -3.02
CA GLY A 62 15.89 5.50 -3.36
C GLY A 62 16.12 4.14 -2.72
N LEU A 63 15.05 3.50 -2.22
CA LEU A 63 15.07 2.09 -1.88
C LEU A 63 14.76 1.28 -3.14
N GLU A 64 15.60 0.31 -3.45
CA GLU A 64 15.36 -0.58 -4.61
C GLU A 64 14.32 -1.63 -4.21
N ALA A 65 13.04 -1.23 -4.23
CA ALA A 65 11.90 -2.06 -3.89
C ALA A 65 11.36 -2.76 -5.15
N SER A 66 11.18 -4.07 -5.09
CA SER A 66 10.68 -4.89 -6.21
C SER A 66 9.52 -5.75 -5.75
N LEU A 67 8.39 -5.64 -6.44
CA LEU A 67 7.25 -6.55 -6.26
C LEU A 67 7.58 -7.92 -6.86
N PHE A 68 7.07 -8.98 -6.24
CA PHE A 68 7.17 -10.32 -6.84
C PHE A 68 6.30 -10.39 -8.10
N GLU A 69 6.75 -11.16 -9.10
CA GLU A 69 6.02 -11.32 -10.37
C GLU A 69 4.60 -11.89 -10.15
N MET A 70 4.46 -12.81 -9.19
CA MET A 70 3.17 -13.41 -8.84
C MET A 70 2.52 -12.64 -7.68
N THR A 71 1.29 -12.20 -7.89
CA THR A 71 0.48 -11.49 -6.87
C THR A 71 0.07 -12.34 -5.66
N ASN A 72 0.37 -13.64 -5.67
CA ASN A 72 0.06 -14.58 -4.59
C ASN A 72 1.34 -15.26 -4.05
N HIS A 73 2.44 -14.51 -3.94
CA HIS A 73 3.64 -15.02 -3.27
C HIS A 73 3.30 -15.39 -1.81
N PRO A 74 3.73 -16.57 -1.31
CA PRO A 74 3.12 -17.16 -0.10
C PRO A 74 3.45 -16.45 1.22
N ILE A 75 4.55 -15.67 1.29
CA ILE A 75 5.04 -15.12 2.57
C ILE A 75 5.19 -13.61 2.52
N SER A 76 5.59 -13.05 1.39
CA SER A 76 5.94 -11.65 1.23
C SER A 76 5.44 -11.09 -0.09
N ASP A 77 5.21 -9.80 -0.16
CA ASP A 77 4.67 -9.12 -1.33
C ASP A 77 5.74 -8.27 -2.04
N ILE A 78 6.76 -7.81 -1.30
CA ILE A 78 7.82 -6.95 -1.80
C ILE A 78 9.17 -7.36 -1.21
N CYS A 79 10.22 -7.27 -2.03
CA CYS A 79 11.61 -7.38 -1.61
C CYS A 79 12.30 -6.03 -1.76
N ILE A 80 13.00 -5.60 -0.73
CA ILE A 80 13.81 -4.38 -0.73
C ILE A 80 15.28 -4.80 -0.67
N ASN A 81 16.08 -4.39 -1.66
CA ASN A 81 17.50 -4.71 -1.68
C ASN A 81 18.19 -4.32 -0.38
N ASP A 82 19.04 -5.20 0.13
CA ASP A 82 19.78 -5.07 1.39
C ASP A 82 18.94 -5.04 2.69
N LEU A 83 17.59 -4.98 2.61
CA LEU A 83 16.70 -4.94 3.78
C LEU A 83 15.89 -6.23 3.97
N GLY A 84 15.58 -6.95 2.89
CA GLY A 84 14.82 -8.19 2.94
C GLY A 84 13.39 -8.09 2.43
N GLU A 85 12.57 -9.03 2.86
CA GLU A 85 11.20 -9.20 2.40
C GLU A 85 10.19 -8.59 3.38
N ILE A 86 9.11 -8.02 2.85
CA ILE A 86 8.06 -7.35 3.63
C ILE A 86 6.70 -7.80 3.09
N GLN A 87 5.73 -7.99 3.98
CA GLN A 87 4.33 -8.18 3.63
C GLN A 87 3.60 -6.83 3.54
N LEU A 88 2.67 -6.74 2.59
CA LEU A 88 1.80 -5.57 2.40
C LEU A 88 0.34 -5.98 2.64
N LYS A 89 -0.38 -5.24 3.50
CA LYS A 89 -1.75 -5.61 3.89
C LYS A 89 -2.70 -4.41 3.84
N ALA A 90 -3.57 -4.38 2.81
CA ALA A 90 -4.65 -3.40 2.67
C ALA A 90 -5.93 -3.92 3.36
N THR A 91 -6.03 -3.76 4.67
CA THR A 91 -7.12 -4.28 5.50
C THR A 91 -7.38 -3.39 6.71
N ASP A 92 -8.57 -3.48 7.28
CA ASP A 92 -8.96 -2.90 8.56
C ASP A 92 -9.16 -3.97 9.65
N SER A 93 -8.78 -5.23 9.39
CA SER A 93 -8.99 -6.35 10.30
C SER A 93 -7.76 -6.62 11.15
N ASP A 94 -7.83 -6.24 12.43
CA ASP A 94 -6.80 -6.55 13.45
C ASP A 94 -6.52 -8.04 13.54
N TYR A 95 -7.59 -8.85 13.57
CA TYR A 95 -7.48 -10.30 13.63
C TYR A 95 -6.66 -10.87 12.46
N TYR A 96 -6.81 -10.30 11.26
CA TYR A 96 -6.06 -10.75 10.09
C TYR A 96 -4.57 -10.45 10.22
N ILE A 97 -4.21 -9.26 10.71
CA ILE A 97 -2.82 -8.87 10.95
C ILE A 97 -2.21 -9.71 12.08
N GLU A 98 -2.89 -9.84 13.23
CA GLU A 98 -2.42 -10.64 14.35
C GLU A 98 -2.19 -12.12 13.96
N ASN A 99 -3.10 -12.69 13.16
CA ASN A 99 -2.93 -14.05 12.66
C ASN A 99 -1.75 -14.17 11.69
N THR A 100 -1.52 -13.16 10.86
CA THR A 100 -0.36 -13.12 9.95
C THR A 100 0.96 -13.05 10.73
N LEU A 101 1.05 -12.20 11.75
CA LEU A 101 2.22 -12.11 12.65
C LEU A 101 2.48 -13.42 13.40
N ASN A 102 1.43 -14.14 13.82
CA ASN A 102 1.58 -15.43 14.48
C ASN A 102 2.11 -16.54 13.56
N LEU A 103 1.89 -16.42 12.26
CA LEU A 103 2.36 -17.39 11.25
C LEU A 103 3.76 -17.07 10.73
N HIS A 104 4.11 -15.77 10.68
CA HIS A 104 5.33 -15.22 10.09
C HIS A 104 5.86 -14.09 10.97
N ASP A 105 6.36 -14.44 12.16
CA ASP A 105 6.82 -13.49 13.18
C ASP A 105 8.15 -12.80 12.84
N ASP A 106 8.83 -13.25 11.80
CA ASP A 106 10.09 -12.74 11.28
C ASP A 106 9.94 -11.82 10.04
N VAL A 107 8.71 -11.65 9.50
CA VAL A 107 8.43 -10.82 8.33
C VAL A 107 7.64 -9.58 8.74
N PRO A 108 8.20 -8.37 8.59
CA PRO A 108 7.47 -7.15 8.90
C PRO A 108 6.31 -6.92 7.93
N ILE A 109 5.29 -6.20 8.42
CA ILE A 109 4.07 -5.88 7.68
C ILE A 109 3.98 -4.36 7.52
N ILE A 110 3.84 -3.86 6.29
CA ILE A 110 3.33 -2.51 6.04
C ILE A 110 1.82 -2.64 5.83
N ALA A 111 1.04 -1.94 6.63
CA ALA A 111 -0.41 -2.03 6.61
C ALA A 111 -1.09 -0.66 6.43
N THR A 112 -2.36 -0.68 6.07
CA THR A 112 -3.20 0.53 6.05
C THR A 112 -3.34 1.12 7.45
N SER A 113 -3.54 2.44 7.52
CA SER A 113 -3.46 3.22 8.76
C SER A 113 -4.44 2.76 9.83
N GLU A 114 -5.66 2.36 9.45
CA GLU A 114 -6.68 1.94 10.42
C GLU A 114 -6.18 0.76 11.25
N VAL A 115 -5.61 -0.25 10.60
CA VAL A 115 -5.17 -1.46 11.30
C VAL A 115 -3.79 -1.28 11.92
N ALA A 116 -2.90 -0.53 11.28
CA ALA A 116 -1.56 -0.27 11.84
C ALA A 116 -1.63 0.49 13.16
N ASN A 117 -2.62 1.39 13.32
CA ASN A 117 -2.83 2.15 14.55
C ASN A 117 -3.58 1.37 15.65
N SER A 118 -4.18 0.24 15.33
CA SER A 118 -4.92 -0.58 16.31
C SER A 118 -4.12 -1.78 16.83
N VAL A 119 -3.17 -2.30 16.05
CA VAL A 119 -2.33 -3.43 16.44
C VAL A 119 -1.06 -2.95 17.16
N ASP A 120 -0.89 -3.37 18.40
CA ASP A 120 0.31 -3.06 19.21
C ASP A 120 1.46 -4.04 18.90
N SER A 121 2.19 -3.74 17.82
CA SER A 121 3.34 -4.55 17.38
C SER A 121 4.37 -3.72 16.65
N ASP A 122 5.63 -3.83 17.05
CA ASP A 122 6.77 -3.20 16.37
C ASP A 122 7.01 -3.76 14.95
N MET A 123 6.38 -4.88 14.61
CA MET A 123 6.46 -5.50 13.28
C MET A 123 5.43 -4.95 12.30
N VAL A 124 4.52 -4.06 12.74
CA VAL A 124 3.50 -3.43 11.89
C VAL A 124 3.84 -1.96 11.68
N ILE A 125 3.99 -1.59 10.43
CA ILE A 125 4.35 -0.24 10.00
C ILE A 125 3.14 0.41 9.35
N ASP A 126 2.76 1.60 9.81
CA ASP A 126 1.72 2.41 9.19
C ASP A 126 2.20 2.95 7.84
N SER A 127 1.45 2.66 6.79
CA SER A 127 1.71 3.16 5.45
C SER A 127 1.30 4.61 5.24
N GLY A 128 0.47 5.17 6.10
CA GLY A 128 -0.22 6.44 5.88
C GLY A 128 -1.38 6.36 4.88
N VAL A 129 -1.71 5.17 4.36
CA VAL A 129 -2.81 4.94 3.42
C VAL A 129 -4.02 4.39 4.15
N ASN A 130 -5.19 5.00 3.96
CA ASN A 130 -6.44 4.49 4.54
C ASN A 130 -7.03 3.36 3.68
N ASN A 131 -7.49 2.30 4.35
CA ASN A 131 -8.16 1.18 3.71
C ASN A 131 -9.48 1.59 3.03
N THR A 132 -10.21 2.53 3.64
CA THR A 132 -11.44 3.08 3.08
C THR A 132 -11.18 3.83 1.78
N ASP A 133 -10.19 4.73 1.77
CA ASP A 133 -9.84 5.54 0.58
C ASP A 133 -9.39 4.66 -0.60
N LEU A 134 -8.63 3.60 -0.32
CA LEU A 134 -8.27 2.59 -1.34
C LEU A 134 -9.49 1.85 -1.89
N THR A 135 -10.44 1.52 -1.02
CA THR A 135 -11.67 0.82 -1.43
C THR A 135 -12.50 1.71 -2.35
N ASP A 136 -12.67 2.98 -1.99
CA ASP A 136 -13.41 3.97 -2.77
C ASP A 136 -12.71 4.27 -4.12
N LEU A 137 -11.39 4.39 -4.11
CA LEU A 137 -10.60 4.55 -5.34
C LEU A 137 -10.85 3.42 -6.33
N VAL A 138 -10.76 2.17 -5.87
CA VAL A 138 -10.95 1.00 -6.73
C VAL A 138 -12.40 0.93 -7.24
N ALA A 139 -13.39 1.07 -6.34
CA ALA A 139 -14.81 1.00 -6.70
C ALA A 139 -15.17 2.06 -7.75
N ASN A 140 -14.81 3.32 -7.49
CA ASN A 140 -15.11 4.43 -8.40
C ASN A 140 -14.39 4.29 -9.75
N SER A 141 -13.13 3.83 -9.77
CA SER A 141 -12.40 3.61 -11.03
C SER A 141 -13.05 2.54 -11.90
N LEU A 142 -13.53 1.45 -11.28
CA LEU A 142 -14.21 0.36 -12.00
C LEU A 142 -15.62 0.75 -12.46
N ASP A 143 -16.24 1.74 -11.82
CA ASP A 143 -17.50 2.36 -12.27
C ASP A 143 -17.29 3.43 -13.38
N GLY A 144 -16.04 3.66 -13.79
CA GLY A 144 -15.69 4.64 -14.82
C GLY A 144 -15.71 6.10 -14.35
N VAL A 145 -15.63 6.34 -13.04
CA VAL A 145 -15.50 7.67 -12.46
C VAL A 145 -14.05 8.13 -12.56
N ASP A 146 -13.82 9.39 -12.91
CA ASP A 146 -12.49 10.00 -12.87
C ASP A 146 -12.03 10.15 -11.42
N CYS A 147 -10.98 9.45 -11.06
CA CYS A 147 -10.43 9.38 -9.70
C CYS A 147 -9.06 10.07 -9.57
N SER A 148 -8.69 10.95 -10.50
CA SER A 148 -7.41 11.67 -10.44
C SER A 148 -7.24 12.45 -9.12
N ASP A 149 -8.27 13.16 -8.68
CA ASP A 149 -8.25 13.90 -7.41
C ASP A 149 -8.15 12.96 -6.19
N ALA A 150 -8.79 11.79 -6.24
CA ALA A 150 -8.72 10.79 -5.17
C ALA A 150 -7.33 10.15 -5.08
N THR A 151 -6.71 9.89 -6.23
CA THR A 151 -5.33 9.38 -6.29
C THR A 151 -4.33 10.39 -5.71
N ASP A 152 -4.48 11.67 -6.06
CA ASP A 152 -3.65 12.75 -5.51
C ASP A 152 -3.86 12.89 -3.99
N ALA A 153 -5.10 12.78 -3.49
CA ALA A 153 -5.40 12.82 -2.06
C ALA A 153 -4.79 11.64 -1.28
N ILE A 154 -4.80 10.43 -1.84
CA ILE A 154 -4.14 9.26 -1.24
C ILE A 154 -2.63 9.47 -1.22
N THR A 155 -2.04 9.95 -2.31
CA THR A 155 -0.61 10.26 -2.39
C THR A 155 -0.20 11.34 -1.40
N ASP A 156 -1.03 12.38 -1.23
CA ASP A 156 -0.83 13.45 -0.24
C ASP A 156 -0.99 12.93 1.18
N SER A 157 -1.95 12.03 1.45
CA SER A 157 -2.13 11.41 2.78
C SER A 157 -0.96 10.54 3.18
N VAL A 158 -0.43 9.73 2.27
CA VAL A 158 0.86 9.01 2.44
C VAL A 158 1.95 10.01 2.78
N SER A 159 1.91 11.14 2.11
CA SER A 159 2.82 12.25 2.33
C SER A 159 2.61 12.96 3.67
N ASP A 160 1.38 13.22 4.14
CA ASP A 160 1.08 14.05 5.31
C ASP A 160 1.16 13.31 6.65
N THR A 161 0.64 12.09 6.72
CA THR A 161 0.68 11.27 7.95
C THR A 161 2.10 10.98 8.39
N LEU A 162 3.01 10.84 7.45
CA LEU A 162 4.42 10.60 7.71
C LEU A 162 5.19 11.87 8.10
N GLY A 163 4.64 13.07 7.87
CA GLY A 163 5.28 14.35 8.16
C GLY A 163 5.01 14.91 9.56
N GLU A 164 3.83 14.70 10.14
CA GLU A 164 3.45 15.33 11.42
C GLU A 164 3.97 14.60 12.66
N SER A 165 4.11 13.26 12.61
CA SER A 165 4.55 12.50 13.79
C SER A 165 6.02 12.72 14.18
N VAL A 166 6.88 13.29 13.31
CA VAL A 166 8.30 13.50 13.59
C VAL A 166 8.61 14.87 14.17
N SER A 167 7.80 15.88 13.84
CA SER A 167 8.09 17.22 14.34
C SER A 167 7.99 17.34 15.87
N ASP A 168 7.15 16.52 16.51
CA ASP A 168 6.94 16.56 17.97
C ASP A 168 7.96 15.76 18.79
N THR A 169 8.62 14.75 18.20
CA THR A 169 9.56 13.89 18.95
C THR A 169 11.01 14.32 18.82
N LEU A 170 11.38 15.13 17.83
CA LEU A 170 12.75 15.59 17.58
C LEU A 170 12.97 17.10 17.80
N ALA A 171 11.96 17.83 18.30
CA ALA A 171 12.07 19.28 18.53
C ALA A 171 13.07 19.69 19.60
N ASP A 172 13.66 18.76 20.35
CA ASP A 172 14.57 19.07 21.46
C ASP A 172 16.07 18.85 21.16
N SER A 173 16.45 18.39 19.97
CA SER A 173 17.88 18.27 19.63
C SER A 173 18.12 18.10 18.13
N ILE A 174 18.48 19.18 17.44
CA ILE A 174 19.12 19.26 16.12
C ILE A 174 18.30 20.04 15.08
N SER A 175 18.97 21.01 14.43
CA SER A 175 18.49 21.89 13.35
C SER A 175 17.66 21.20 12.27
N PRO A 176 16.65 21.89 11.68
CA PRO A 176 15.69 21.27 10.76
C PRO A 176 16.37 20.89 9.44
N ILE A 177 16.55 19.60 9.24
CA ILE A 177 16.72 19.04 7.91
C ILE A 177 15.29 18.76 7.42
N PRO A 178 14.88 19.23 6.24
CA PRO A 178 13.58 18.89 5.69
C PRO A 178 13.57 17.40 5.33
N ILE A 179 13.06 16.57 6.25
CA ILE A 179 12.86 15.16 6.02
C ILE A 179 11.57 15.05 5.21
N SER A 180 11.68 14.57 3.98
CA SER A 180 10.54 14.21 3.17
C SER A 180 9.73 13.11 3.88
N LYS A 181 8.44 13.19 3.77
CA LYS A 181 7.42 12.41 4.46
C LYS A 181 7.54 10.88 4.31
N THR A 182 8.11 10.39 3.21
CA THR A 182 8.45 9.00 2.99
C THR A 182 9.66 8.53 3.84
N GLY A 183 10.34 9.45 4.51
CA GLY A 183 11.38 9.15 5.51
C GLY A 183 10.93 8.28 6.68
N PHE A 184 9.60 8.09 6.92
CA PHE A 184 9.07 7.28 8.01
C PHE A 184 8.97 5.81 7.71
N ILE A 185 8.46 5.44 6.54
CA ILE A 185 8.52 4.04 6.11
C ILE A 185 9.97 3.59 6.17
N ILE A 186 10.91 4.45 5.70
CA ILE A 186 12.34 4.19 5.78
C ILE A 186 12.86 4.14 7.22
N ALA A 187 12.43 5.05 8.09
CA ALA A 187 12.86 5.05 9.49
C ALA A 187 12.34 3.82 10.24
N GLY A 188 11.08 3.41 10.01
CA GLY A 188 10.52 2.17 10.54
C GLY A 188 11.25 0.93 10.00
N ILE A 189 11.49 0.87 8.70
CA ILE A 189 12.25 -0.21 8.07
C ILE A 189 13.70 -0.24 8.60
N LYS A 190 14.39 0.90 8.65
CA LYS A 190 15.75 0.96 9.20
C LYS A 190 15.82 0.56 10.66
N LEU A 191 14.84 0.96 11.49
CA LEU A 191 14.75 0.57 12.89
C LEU A 191 14.56 -0.95 13.03
N LEU A 192 13.66 -1.56 12.25
CA LEU A 192 13.41 -3.00 12.25
C LEU A 192 14.65 -3.82 11.85
N PHE A 193 15.40 -3.35 10.87
CA PHE A 193 16.59 -4.06 10.37
C PHE A 193 17.91 -3.59 11.04
N GLY A 194 17.86 -2.71 12.05
CA GLY A 194 19.04 -2.26 12.80
C GLY A 194 20.06 -1.46 11.98
N LEU A 195 19.62 -0.80 10.91
CA LEU A 195 20.44 0.03 10.03
C LEU A 195 20.47 1.47 10.59
N PHE A 196 21.54 1.87 11.23
CA PHE A 196 21.78 3.21 11.76
C PHE A 196 22.76 3.99 10.89
#